data_f00f9cf36e054543282f72c43aa2c508
#
_entry.id   f00f9cf36e054543282f72c43aa2c508
#
_cell.length_a   1.000
_cell.length_b   1.000
_cell.length_c   1.000
_cell.angle_alpha   90.00
_cell.angle_beta   90.00
_cell.angle_gamma   90.00
#
_symmetry.space_group_name_H-M   'P 1'
#
loop_
_entity.id
_entity.type
_entity.pdbx_description
1 polymer ?
#
loop_
_entity_poly.entity_id
_entity_poly.type
_entity_poly.pdbx_seq_one_letter_code
_entity_poly.pdbx_strand_id
1 'polypeptide(L)'
;MTAVIVVCTGNVCRSPIAEGLMRRATEHRTVGAPITVSSAGTAGWEGSPATPEAVEAAAELGVDISGHVATRLRPGMAAVADLVLCMAAEHRDQIASDEPQAVDRTFTLKELVRLLEGGAWAAATPAARIAAAAAARARAEGSEPLDEDIADPLGLPLEGYRAIATELNDWIVRLVPALFDPVPATTVSGDH
;
A
#
# COMPACT_ATOMS: atom_id res chain seq x y z
N MET A 1 7.59 -14.37 6.36
CA MET A 1 6.41 -14.01 5.55
C MET A 1 6.10 -12.56 5.85
N THR A 2 5.88 -11.73 4.84
CA THR A 2 5.47 -10.33 5.04
C THR A 2 4.01 -10.19 4.63
N ALA A 3 3.14 -9.88 5.59
CA ALA A 3 1.71 -9.71 5.38
C ALA A 3 1.39 -8.22 5.19
N VAL A 4 0.85 -7.88 4.01
CA VAL A 4 0.41 -6.53 3.66
C VAL A 4 -1.11 -6.50 3.56
N ILE A 5 -1.74 -5.52 4.21
CA ILE A 5 -3.16 -5.24 4.03
C ILE A 5 -3.35 -3.85 3.42
N VAL A 6 -4.12 -3.77 2.34
CA VAL A 6 -4.44 -2.52 1.63
C VAL A 6 -5.83 -2.06 2.03
N VAL A 7 -5.97 -0.80 2.46
CA VAL A 7 -7.22 -0.31 3.08
C VAL A 7 -7.75 0.92 2.35
N CYS A 8 -9.05 0.88 2.00
CA CYS A 8 -9.83 2.04 1.56
C CYS A 8 -11.18 2.05 2.29
N THR A 9 -12.14 2.86 1.86
CA THR A 9 -13.45 2.94 2.50
C THR A 9 -14.31 1.68 2.25
N GLY A 10 -14.67 1.43 0.98
CA GLY A 10 -15.65 0.39 0.60
C GLY A 10 -15.06 -0.98 0.30
N ASN A 11 -13.77 -1.07 0.01
CA ASN A 11 -13.08 -2.27 -0.52
C ASN A 11 -13.68 -2.78 -1.85
N VAL A 12 -14.13 -1.86 -2.70
CA VAL A 12 -14.72 -2.19 -4.02
C VAL A 12 -14.05 -1.50 -5.21
N CYS A 13 -13.17 -0.51 -4.97
CA CYS A 13 -12.46 0.25 -6.01
C CYS A 13 -10.95 0.28 -5.76
N ARG A 14 -10.45 1.25 -4.98
CA ARG A 14 -9.02 1.54 -4.78
C ARG A 14 -8.22 0.35 -4.24
N SER A 15 -8.62 -0.19 -3.11
CA SER A 15 -7.85 -1.25 -2.44
C SER A 15 -7.84 -2.58 -3.20
N PRO A 16 -8.91 -3.03 -3.91
CA PRO A 16 -8.82 -4.21 -4.78
C PRO A 16 -7.87 -4.03 -5.96
N ILE A 17 -7.89 -2.85 -6.61
CA ILE A 17 -6.94 -2.54 -7.69
C ILE A 17 -5.51 -2.58 -7.16
N ALA A 18 -5.25 -1.89 -6.03
CA ALA A 18 -3.92 -1.86 -5.43
C ALA A 18 -3.45 -3.24 -4.95
N GLU A 19 -4.33 -4.06 -4.38
CA GLU A 19 -4.04 -5.45 -4.02
C GLU A 19 -3.58 -6.26 -5.23
N GLY A 20 -4.34 -6.21 -6.32
CA GLY A 20 -4.02 -6.93 -7.56
C GLY A 20 -2.70 -6.48 -8.17
N LEU A 21 -2.46 -5.16 -8.25
CA LEU A 21 -1.20 -4.59 -8.73
C LEU A 21 0.00 -5.00 -7.87
N MET A 22 -0.14 -4.97 -6.54
CA MET A 22 0.92 -5.41 -5.63
C MET A 22 1.20 -6.90 -5.73
N ARG A 23 0.17 -7.75 -5.82
CA ARG A 23 0.34 -9.19 -6.02
C ARG A 23 1.14 -9.45 -7.29
N ARG A 24 0.77 -8.85 -8.42
CA ARG A 24 1.51 -8.96 -9.67
C ARG A 24 2.96 -8.48 -9.52
N ALA A 25 3.18 -7.33 -8.88
CA ALA A 25 4.51 -6.77 -8.72
C ALA A 25 5.42 -7.60 -7.80
N THR A 26 4.83 -8.43 -6.93
CA THR A 26 5.58 -9.27 -5.97
C THR A 26 5.67 -10.74 -6.37
N GLU A 27 4.93 -11.20 -7.39
CA GLU A 27 4.78 -12.61 -7.77
C GLU A 27 6.10 -13.33 -8.07
N HIS A 28 7.05 -12.65 -8.70
CA HIS A 28 8.34 -13.21 -9.08
C HIS A 28 9.49 -12.84 -8.13
N ARG A 29 9.17 -12.24 -7.00
CA ARG A 29 10.19 -11.82 -6.03
C ARG A 29 10.52 -12.96 -5.07
N THR A 30 11.69 -13.56 -5.28
CA THR A 30 12.21 -14.65 -4.47
C THR A 30 13.07 -14.19 -3.30
N VAL A 31 13.10 -12.88 -3.03
CA VAL A 31 13.97 -12.32 -1.98
C VAL A 31 13.32 -12.47 -0.61
N GLY A 32 13.82 -13.42 0.17
CA GLY A 32 13.41 -13.60 1.56
C GLY A 32 12.15 -14.44 1.73
N ALA A 33 11.31 -14.05 2.66
CA ALA A 33 10.07 -14.75 3.00
C ALA A 33 8.94 -14.41 2.00
N PRO A 34 7.94 -15.28 1.80
CA PRO A 34 6.78 -15.00 0.96
C PRO A 34 6.07 -13.72 1.37
N ILE A 35 5.60 -12.96 0.37
CA ILE A 35 4.78 -11.76 0.57
C ILE A 35 3.33 -12.15 0.32
N THR A 36 2.45 -11.81 1.25
CA THR A 36 1.01 -11.96 1.09
C THR A 36 0.36 -10.58 1.06
N VAL A 37 -0.53 -10.35 0.11
CA VAL A 37 -1.26 -9.09 -0.02
C VAL A 37 -2.75 -9.40 0.05
N SER A 38 -3.46 -8.67 0.87
CA SER A 38 -4.91 -8.69 1.00
C SER A 38 -5.46 -7.27 1.06
N SER A 39 -6.77 -7.10 0.95
CA SER A 39 -7.39 -5.79 1.13
C SER A 39 -8.64 -5.83 1.99
N ALA A 40 -9.00 -4.67 2.58
CA ALA A 40 -10.20 -4.50 3.37
C ALA A 40 -10.72 -3.05 3.26
N GLY A 41 -11.95 -2.83 3.75
CA GLY A 41 -12.55 -1.49 3.81
C GLY A 41 -12.90 -1.07 5.22
N THR A 42 -12.66 0.18 5.58
CA THR A 42 -13.02 0.72 6.90
C THR A 42 -14.53 0.72 7.12
N ALA A 43 -15.32 1.07 6.09
CA ALA A 43 -16.78 0.95 6.08
C ALA A 43 -17.28 -0.34 5.41
N GLY A 44 -16.42 -1.05 4.72
CA GLY A 44 -16.52 -2.32 3.97
C GLY A 44 -17.92 -2.71 3.48
N TRP A 45 -18.09 -2.80 2.18
CA TRP A 45 -19.32 -3.34 1.58
C TRP A 45 -19.23 -4.87 1.55
N GLU A 46 -19.20 -5.45 2.71
CA GLU A 46 -18.97 -6.87 2.96
C GLU A 46 -19.72 -7.77 1.96
N GLY A 47 -18.99 -8.63 1.27
CA GLY A 47 -19.54 -9.56 0.28
C GLY A 47 -19.81 -8.97 -1.10
N SER A 48 -19.67 -7.65 -1.30
CA SER A 48 -19.85 -7.03 -2.61
C SER A 48 -18.68 -7.32 -3.55
N PRO A 49 -18.91 -7.45 -4.87
CA PRO A 49 -17.82 -7.52 -5.83
C PRO A 49 -17.12 -6.16 -5.97
N ALA A 50 -15.94 -6.14 -6.60
CA ALA A 50 -15.37 -4.90 -7.12
C ALA A 50 -16.33 -4.25 -8.14
N THR A 51 -16.31 -2.91 -8.25
CA THR A 51 -17.15 -2.24 -9.24
C THR A 51 -16.73 -2.64 -10.65
N PRO A 52 -17.68 -2.70 -11.64
CA PRO A 52 -17.36 -3.07 -13.02
C PRO A 52 -16.22 -2.20 -13.59
N GLU A 53 -16.24 -0.91 -13.31
CA GLU A 53 -15.23 0.05 -13.77
C GLU A 53 -13.85 -0.23 -13.14
N ALA A 54 -13.81 -0.65 -11.87
CA ALA A 54 -12.57 -1.04 -11.21
C ALA A 54 -11.98 -2.32 -11.83
N VAL A 55 -12.84 -3.29 -12.15
CA VAL A 55 -12.43 -4.54 -12.83
C VAL A 55 -11.86 -4.23 -14.21
N GLU A 56 -12.54 -3.38 -15.00
CA GLU A 56 -12.09 -3.01 -16.34
C GLU A 56 -10.76 -2.23 -16.29
N ALA A 57 -10.65 -1.22 -15.43
CA ALA A 57 -9.43 -0.43 -15.28
C ALA A 57 -8.23 -1.28 -14.81
N ALA A 58 -8.44 -2.24 -13.91
CA ALA A 58 -7.41 -3.18 -13.48
C ALA A 58 -7.00 -4.14 -14.60
N ALA A 59 -7.96 -4.64 -15.39
CA ALA A 59 -7.71 -5.56 -16.51
C ALA A 59 -6.85 -4.89 -17.60
N GLU A 60 -7.06 -3.61 -17.90
CA GLU A 60 -6.23 -2.83 -18.83
C GLU A 60 -4.77 -2.75 -18.39
N LEU A 61 -4.51 -2.83 -17.09
CA LEU A 61 -3.16 -2.91 -16.51
C LEU A 61 -2.67 -4.37 -16.33
N GLY A 62 -3.39 -5.35 -16.88
CA GLY A 62 -3.01 -6.77 -16.82
C GLY A 62 -3.25 -7.42 -15.44
N VAL A 63 -4.23 -6.95 -14.70
CA VAL A 63 -4.60 -7.49 -13.38
C VAL A 63 -6.07 -7.89 -13.37
N ASP A 64 -6.37 -9.14 -13.02
CA ASP A 64 -7.73 -9.64 -12.87
C ASP A 64 -8.19 -9.54 -11.40
N ILE A 65 -9.18 -8.70 -11.14
CA ILE A 65 -9.86 -8.57 -9.85
C ILE A 65 -11.35 -8.93 -9.93
N SER A 66 -11.78 -9.62 -10.99
CA SER A 66 -13.18 -10.00 -11.20
C SER A 66 -13.73 -10.93 -10.11
N GLY A 67 -12.85 -11.72 -9.49
CA GLY A 67 -13.19 -12.60 -8.38
C GLY A 67 -13.11 -11.92 -7.00
N HIS A 68 -12.89 -10.61 -6.93
CA HIS A 68 -12.78 -9.91 -5.64
C HIS A 68 -14.10 -9.92 -4.87
N VAL A 69 -14.01 -10.15 -3.56
CA VAL A 69 -15.13 -10.06 -2.62
C VAL A 69 -14.73 -9.11 -1.49
N ALA A 70 -15.45 -8.01 -1.37
CA ALA A 70 -15.16 -6.97 -0.40
C ALA A 70 -15.24 -7.50 1.03
N THR A 71 -14.23 -7.16 1.81
CA THR A 71 -14.08 -7.54 3.21
C THR A 71 -14.04 -6.28 4.07
N ARG A 72 -14.80 -6.28 5.17
CA ARG A 72 -14.71 -5.20 6.15
C ARG A 72 -13.45 -5.36 7.00
N LEU A 73 -12.75 -4.27 7.25
CA LEU A 73 -11.65 -4.23 8.21
C LEU A 73 -12.22 -4.50 9.62
N ARG A 74 -11.80 -5.63 10.19
CA ARG A 74 -12.24 -6.07 11.53
C ARG A 74 -11.17 -5.78 12.57
N PRO A 75 -11.54 -5.57 13.84
CA PRO A 75 -10.58 -5.41 14.93
C PRO A 75 -9.51 -6.52 14.94
N GLY A 76 -8.26 -6.13 15.08
CA GLY A 76 -7.11 -7.03 15.09
C GLY A 76 -6.49 -7.30 13.71
N MET A 77 -7.17 -6.97 12.60
CA MET A 77 -6.58 -7.20 11.26
C MET A 77 -5.35 -6.34 11.00
N ALA A 78 -5.39 -5.06 11.38
CA ALA A 78 -4.24 -4.18 11.27
C ALA A 78 -3.12 -4.57 12.24
N ALA A 79 -3.47 -5.06 13.43
CA ALA A 79 -2.49 -5.47 14.45
C ALA A 79 -1.64 -6.68 14.05
N VAL A 80 -2.19 -7.60 13.22
CA VAL A 80 -1.46 -8.81 12.78
C VAL A 80 -0.77 -8.65 11.43
N ALA A 81 -1.04 -7.57 10.70
CA ALA A 81 -0.33 -7.25 9.46
C ALA A 81 1.08 -6.71 9.76
N ASP A 82 2.05 -7.01 8.90
CA ASP A 82 3.38 -6.41 8.96
C ASP A 82 3.40 -5.00 8.37
N LEU A 83 2.47 -4.71 7.45
CA LEU A 83 2.29 -3.41 6.82
C LEU A 83 0.81 -3.17 6.51
N VAL A 84 0.31 -1.99 6.83
CA VAL A 84 -1.01 -1.50 6.45
C VAL A 84 -0.84 -0.30 5.51
N LEU A 85 -1.36 -0.43 4.27
CA LEU A 85 -1.33 0.62 3.25
C LEU A 85 -2.71 1.22 3.07
N CYS A 86 -2.87 2.46 3.48
CA CYS A 86 -4.11 3.23 3.37
C CYS A 86 -4.16 4.01 2.07
N MET A 87 -5.35 4.11 1.47
CA MET A 87 -5.57 4.89 0.26
C MET A 87 -5.77 6.39 0.54
N ALA A 88 -5.99 6.77 1.80
CA ALA A 88 -6.13 8.16 2.23
C ALA A 88 -5.76 8.30 3.71
N ALA A 89 -5.47 9.54 4.13
CA ALA A 89 -5.12 9.86 5.51
C ALA A 89 -6.25 9.49 6.48
N GLU A 90 -7.52 9.68 6.09
CA GLU A 90 -8.67 9.31 6.91
C GLU A 90 -8.67 7.82 7.33
N HIS A 91 -8.26 6.92 6.44
CA HIS A 91 -8.18 5.49 6.76
C HIS A 91 -7.06 5.21 7.76
N ARG A 92 -5.90 5.86 7.58
CA ARG A 92 -4.76 5.77 8.51
C ARG A 92 -5.17 6.26 9.90
N ASP A 93 -5.82 7.42 9.98
CA ASP A 93 -6.20 8.05 11.24
C ASP A 93 -7.27 7.23 11.97
N GLN A 94 -8.22 6.64 11.23
CA GLN A 94 -9.18 5.70 11.81
C GLN A 94 -8.49 4.46 12.40
N ILE A 95 -7.54 3.85 11.66
CA ILE A 95 -6.79 2.68 12.17
C ILE A 95 -5.95 3.08 13.39
N ALA A 96 -5.32 4.26 13.37
CA ALA A 96 -4.56 4.76 14.52
C ALA A 96 -5.41 4.93 15.78
N SER A 97 -6.68 5.33 15.60
CA SER A 97 -7.65 5.44 16.70
C SER A 97 -8.12 4.07 17.20
N ASP A 98 -8.45 3.16 16.29
CA ASP A 98 -9.06 1.88 16.61
C ASP A 98 -8.03 0.84 17.08
N GLU A 99 -6.81 0.86 16.50
CA GLU A 99 -5.71 -0.07 16.76
C GLU A 99 -4.37 0.68 16.94
N PRO A 100 -4.16 1.43 18.05
CA PRO A 100 -2.95 2.23 18.26
C PRO A 100 -1.63 1.45 18.13
N GLN A 101 -1.64 0.15 18.42
CA GLN A 101 -0.48 -0.73 18.28
C GLN A 101 -0.07 -0.97 16.81
N ALA A 102 -0.90 -0.59 15.83
CA ALA A 102 -0.61 -0.71 14.41
C ALA A 102 -0.02 0.58 13.80
N VAL A 103 0.04 1.69 14.52
CA VAL A 103 0.42 3.03 14.02
C VAL A 103 1.77 3.00 13.30
N ASP A 104 2.80 2.36 13.89
CA ASP A 104 4.16 2.36 13.34
C ASP A 104 4.31 1.53 12.05
N ARG A 105 3.27 0.81 11.65
CA ARG A 105 3.22 0.01 10.42
C ARG A 105 2.09 0.41 9.48
N THR A 106 1.36 1.49 9.80
CA THR A 106 0.24 2.02 9.02
C THR A 106 0.64 3.32 8.35
N PHE A 107 0.58 3.36 7.03
CA PHE A 107 0.96 4.51 6.20
C PHE A 107 -0.06 4.72 5.10
N THR A 108 -0.15 5.93 4.55
CA THR A 108 -0.72 6.05 3.21
C THR A 108 0.28 5.51 2.19
N LEU A 109 -0.21 5.12 1.00
CA LEU A 109 0.65 4.61 -0.06
C LEU A 109 1.72 5.64 -0.46
N LYS A 110 1.32 6.89 -0.66
CA LYS A 110 2.21 8.00 -1.05
C LYS A 110 3.21 8.34 0.06
N GLU A 111 2.76 8.37 1.31
CA GLU A 111 3.61 8.61 2.47
C GLU A 111 4.75 7.60 2.54
N LEU A 112 4.43 6.30 2.48
CA LEU A 112 5.44 5.26 2.59
C LEU A 112 6.48 5.34 1.47
N VAL A 113 6.05 5.54 0.23
CA VAL A 113 6.99 5.69 -0.91
C VAL A 113 7.94 6.87 -0.66
N ARG A 114 7.40 8.02 -0.29
CA ARG A 114 8.19 9.23 -0.01
C ARG A 114 9.21 9.01 1.11
N LEU A 115 8.80 8.37 2.20
CA LEU A 115 9.68 8.07 3.34
C LEU A 115 10.79 7.07 2.96
N LEU A 116 10.44 6.06 2.17
CA LEU A 116 11.44 5.10 1.67
C LEU A 116 12.45 5.81 0.77
N GLU A 117 12.01 6.56 -0.23
CA GLU A 117 12.87 7.32 -1.14
C GLU A 117 13.69 8.39 -0.40
N GLY A 118 13.20 8.92 0.72
CA GLY A 118 13.91 9.83 1.63
C GLY A 118 15.02 9.19 2.46
N GLY A 119 15.29 7.88 2.27
CA GLY A 119 16.41 7.17 2.88
C GLY A 119 16.04 5.93 3.71
N ALA A 120 14.78 5.73 4.07
CA ALA A 120 14.37 4.54 4.85
C ALA A 120 14.59 3.21 4.09
N TRP A 121 14.68 3.24 2.75
CA TRP A 121 15.00 2.08 1.90
C TRP A 121 16.37 1.45 2.18
N ALA A 122 17.30 2.22 2.76
CA ALA A 122 18.67 1.77 3.04
C ALA A 122 18.76 0.70 4.14
N ALA A 123 17.68 0.48 4.90
CA ALA A 123 17.63 -0.60 5.88
C ALA A 123 17.59 -1.99 5.22
N ALA A 124 18.19 -2.99 5.88
CA ALA A 124 18.52 -4.28 5.28
C ALA A 124 17.30 -5.16 4.98
N THR A 125 16.19 -4.99 5.68
CA THR A 125 15.00 -5.86 5.56
C THR A 125 13.73 -5.04 5.43
N PRO A 126 12.64 -5.60 4.83
CA PRO A 126 11.34 -4.91 4.77
C PRO A 126 10.86 -4.41 6.15
N ALA A 127 10.94 -5.24 7.17
CA ALA A 127 10.54 -4.84 8.53
C ALA A 127 11.38 -3.67 9.06
N ALA A 128 12.69 -3.67 8.84
CA ALA A 128 13.57 -2.57 9.24
C ALA A 128 13.30 -1.30 8.43
N ARG A 129 12.90 -1.42 7.15
CA ARG A 129 12.49 -0.28 6.30
C ARG A 129 11.19 0.35 6.79
N ILE A 130 10.21 -0.47 7.15
CA ILE A 130 8.95 0.00 7.75
C ILE A 130 9.23 0.75 9.07
N ALA A 131 10.05 0.18 9.95
CA ALA A 131 10.43 0.83 11.20
C ALA A 131 11.22 2.13 10.96
N ALA A 132 12.13 2.17 9.98
CA ALA A 132 12.85 3.38 9.59
C ALA A 132 11.92 4.46 9.02
N ALA A 133 10.91 4.08 8.25
CA ALA A 133 9.88 4.99 7.74
C ALA A 133 9.05 5.57 8.89
N ALA A 134 8.62 4.76 9.86
CA ALA A 134 7.90 5.23 11.05
C ALA A 134 8.74 6.24 11.85
N ALA A 135 10.02 5.93 12.06
CA ALA A 135 10.94 6.85 12.75
C ALA A 135 11.19 8.15 11.95
N ALA A 136 11.19 8.09 10.62
CA ALA A 136 11.30 9.27 9.75
C ALA A 136 10.06 10.16 9.84
N ARG A 137 8.86 9.54 9.82
CA ARG A 137 7.58 10.24 10.02
C ARG A 137 7.55 10.99 11.35
N ALA A 138 7.90 10.33 12.45
CA ALA A 138 7.92 10.95 13.79
C ALA A 138 8.87 12.18 13.87
N ARG A 139 9.97 12.17 13.10
CA ARG A 139 10.88 13.33 13.02
C ARG A 139 10.33 14.48 12.18
N ALA A 140 9.41 14.21 11.26
CA ALA A 140 8.78 15.20 10.40
C ALA A 140 7.50 15.80 11.01
N GLU A 141 7.10 15.40 12.22
CA GLU A 141 5.94 15.96 12.91
C GLU A 141 6.08 17.49 13.03
N GLY A 142 5.00 18.20 12.64
CA GLY A 142 4.98 19.67 12.57
C GLY A 142 5.30 20.26 11.19
N SER A 143 5.64 19.45 10.19
CA SER A 143 5.71 19.89 8.79
C SER A 143 4.30 20.11 8.20
N GLU A 144 4.19 20.93 7.13
CA GLU A 144 2.92 21.09 6.43
C GLU A 144 2.42 19.72 5.90
N PRO A 145 1.09 19.45 6.04
CA PRO A 145 0.51 18.24 5.51
C PRO A 145 0.69 18.18 3.98
N LEU A 146 1.17 17.06 3.49
CA LEU A 146 1.22 16.78 2.06
C LEU A 146 -0.07 16.09 1.63
N ASP A 147 -0.49 16.31 0.38
CA ASP A 147 -1.57 15.52 -0.22
C ASP A 147 -1.06 14.09 -0.48
N GLU A 148 -1.44 13.19 0.39
CA GLU A 148 -1.05 11.78 0.36
C GLU A 148 -2.21 10.86 0.00
N ASP A 149 -3.35 11.42 -0.38
CA ASP A 149 -4.56 10.68 -0.69
C ASP A 149 -4.58 10.19 -2.15
N ILE A 150 -5.06 8.98 -2.35
CA ILE A 150 -5.53 8.47 -3.63
C ILE A 150 -7.03 8.80 -3.71
N ALA A 151 -7.42 9.61 -4.68
CA ALA A 151 -8.79 10.07 -4.83
C ALA A 151 -9.78 8.88 -4.98
N ASP A 152 -11.00 9.05 -4.49
CA ASP A 152 -12.02 8.00 -4.61
C ASP A 152 -12.73 8.08 -5.96
N PRO A 153 -12.61 7.05 -6.82
CA PRO A 153 -13.28 7.05 -8.12
C PRO A 153 -14.75 6.64 -8.04
N LEU A 154 -15.29 6.29 -6.87
CA LEU A 154 -16.64 5.76 -6.75
C LEU A 154 -17.68 6.75 -7.31
N GLY A 155 -18.46 6.28 -8.30
CA GLY A 155 -19.45 7.10 -9.00
C GLY A 155 -18.91 7.95 -10.14
N LEU A 156 -17.61 7.93 -10.41
CA LEU A 156 -17.03 8.55 -11.59
C LEU A 156 -17.22 7.65 -12.84
N PRO A 157 -17.14 8.21 -14.05
CA PRO A 157 -17.05 7.41 -15.27
C PRO A 157 -15.73 6.61 -15.31
N LEU A 158 -15.66 5.62 -16.20
CA LEU A 158 -14.52 4.70 -16.34
C LEU A 158 -13.16 5.40 -16.45
N GLU A 159 -13.09 6.56 -17.13
CA GLU A 159 -11.89 7.37 -17.21
C GLU A 159 -11.34 7.77 -15.84
N GLY A 160 -12.21 8.04 -14.87
CA GLY A 160 -11.80 8.33 -13.49
C GLY A 160 -11.14 7.12 -12.85
N TYR A 161 -11.68 5.92 -13.07
CA TYR A 161 -11.07 4.68 -12.56
C TYR A 161 -9.74 4.36 -13.25
N ARG A 162 -9.63 4.60 -14.57
CA ARG A 162 -8.37 4.45 -15.31
C ARG A 162 -7.27 5.36 -14.76
N ALA A 163 -7.62 6.62 -14.50
CA ALA A 163 -6.68 7.58 -13.91
C ALA A 163 -6.18 7.11 -12.54
N ILE A 164 -7.09 6.67 -11.67
CA ILE A 164 -6.73 6.15 -10.35
C ILE A 164 -5.95 4.83 -10.43
N ALA A 165 -6.32 3.92 -11.33
CA ALA A 165 -5.58 2.67 -11.53
C ALA A 165 -4.15 2.92 -12.03
N THR A 166 -3.97 3.89 -12.92
CA THR A 166 -2.65 4.33 -13.40
C THR A 166 -1.84 4.94 -12.26
N GLU A 167 -2.43 5.85 -11.49
CA GLU A 167 -1.77 6.46 -10.32
C GLU A 167 -1.34 5.39 -9.31
N LEU A 168 -2.22 4.45 -8.98
CA LEU A 168 -1.90 3.33 -8.08
C LEU A 168 -0.75 2.49 -8.62
N ASN A 169 -0.75 2.17 -9.91
CA ASN A 169 0.32 1.41 -10.55
C ASN A 169 1.67 2.15 -10.43
N ASP A 170 1.70 3.45 -10.71
CA ASP A 170 2.91 4.26 -10.65
C ASP A 170 3.51 4.28 -9.23
N TRP A 171 2.67 4.42 -8.21
CA TRP A 171 3.13 4.37 -6.83
C TRP A 171 3.59 2.98 -6.41
N ILE A 172 2.90 1.91 -6.82
CA ILE A 172 3.24 0.52 -6.48
C ILE A 172 4.54 0.09 -7.16
N VAL A 173 4.77 0.50 -8.42
CA VAL A 173 6.03 0.24 -9.13
C VAL A 173 7.24 0.88 -8.40
N ARG A 174 7.06 1.99 -7.73
CA ARG A 174 8.08 2.63 -6.87
C ARG A 174 8.19 1.96 -5.50
N LEU A 175 7.05 1.66 -4.87
CA LEU A 175 6.99 1.06 -3.53
C LEU A 175 7.68 -0.31 -3.48
N VAL A 176 7.32 -1.20 -4.39
CA VAL A 176 7.69 -2.61 -4.28
C VAL A 176 9.21 -2.82 -4.32
N PRO A 177 10.00 -2.23 -5.24
CA PRO A 177 11.45 -2.32 -5.17
C PRO A 177 12.04 -1.60 -3.96
N ALA A 178 11.54 -0.42 -3.60
CA ALA A 178 12.04 0.32 -2.44
C ALA A 178 11.84 -0.43 -1.12
N LEU A 179 10.78 -1.24 -1.01
CA LEU A 179 10.46 -1.99 0.20
C LEU A 179 11.07 -3.40 0.22
N PHE A 180 11.12 -4.09 -0.91
CA PHE A 180 11.42 -5.53 -0.95
C PHE A 180 12.73 -5.90 -1.64
N ASP A 181 13.32 -5.04 -2.49
CA ASP A 181 14.57 -5.40 -3.15
C ASP A 181 15.78 -5.26 -2.21
N PRO A 182 16.83 -6.07 -2.44
CA PRO A 182 18.05 -5.93 -1.66
C PRO A 182 18.67 -4.54 -1.89
N VAL A 183 19.29 -3.99 -0.85
CA VAL A 183 20.08 -2.77 -0.96
C VAL A 183 21.22 -3.04 -1.95
N PRO A 184 21.39 -2.21 -3.01
CA PRO A 184 22.54 -2.34 -3.89
C PRO A 184 23.84 -2.35 -3.08
N ALA A 185 24.70 -3.33 -3.31
CA ALA A 185 26.02 -3.32 -2.69
C ALA A 185 26.75 -2.04 -3.12
N THR A 186 27.06 -1.18 -2.15
CA THR A 186 27.88 0.01 -2.40
C THR A 186 29.25 -0.53 -2.83
N THR A 187 29.57 -0.44 -4.12
CA THR A 187 30.93 -0.64 -4.61
C THR A 187 31.80 0.46 -3.97
N VAL A 188 32.45 0.10 -2.89
CA VAL A 188 33.55 0.93 -2.38
C VAL A 188 34.65 0.83 -3.43
N SER A 189 34.71 1.84 -4.31
CA SER A 189 35.86 2.05 -5.17
C SER A 189 37.04 2.35 -4.24
N GLY A 190 37.82 1.33 -3.95
CA GLY A 190 39.09 1.51 -3.29
C GLY A 190 40.07 2.09 -4.29
N ASP A 191 40.23 3.41 -4.26
CA ASP A 191 41.41 4.04 -4.84
C ASP A 191 42.60 3.68 -3.96
N HIS A 192 43.49 2.90 -4.53
CA HIS A 192 44.86 2.71 -4.07
C HIS A 192 45.80 3.60 -4.87
#